data_d2af425b3192370f863bea60484ca40f
#
_entry.id   d2af425b3192370f863bea60484ca40f
#
_cell.length_a   1.000
_cell.length_b   1.000
_cell.length_c   1.000
_cell.angle_alpha   90.00
_cell.angle_beta   90.00
_cell.angle_gamma   90.00
#
_symmetry.space_group_name_H-M   'P 1'
#
loop_
_entity.id
_entity.type
_entity.pdbx_description
1 polymer ?
#
loop_
_entity_poly.entity_id
_entity_poly.type
_entity_poly.pdbx_seq_one_letter_code
_entity_poly.pdbx_strand_id
1 'polypeptide(L)'
;MMNKMCMAAVIAASLYAGTTFAQPAAVKKIIETGQTDNRVMHQLDILTNRFGGRVIGSDAYENAAEWMMREHKRWGIDVRLEEAGELPVGFNRGPWFGRLIGGDQAMDLHFVTPSYTSGTKGLQRGHVLIEPRTQEELDRMKHQLKGAWVLISGENVGWPVDRSAKGDSLRAAIKAENIEIEKQNAALMEENWSKGTKHAMKPLREMPGLFYKEMCEAGALGFIQSAPVPLRALYDRALLNDPHTTFDNLPEVCDI
;
A
#
# COMPACT_ATOMS: atom_id res chain seq x y z
N MET A 1 37.70 -68.61 13.17
CA MET A 1 37.73 -67.38 12.30
C MET A 1 36.58 -66.39 12.56
N MET A 2 35.63 -66.73 13.37
CA MET A 2 34.42 -65.92 13.66
C MET A 2 34.60 -64.78 14.67
N ASN A 3 35.61 -64.87 15.55
CA ASN A 3 35.78 -63.86 16.65
C ASN A 3 36.46 -62.54 16.25
N LYS A 4 37.13 -62.48 15.11
CA LYS A 4 37.80 -61.25 14.65
C LYS A 4 36.84 -60.28 13.90
N MET A 5 35.83 -60.81 13.24
CA MET A 5 34.82 -60.01 12.55
C MET A 5 33.82 -59.34 13.53
N CYS A 6 33.48 -60.03 14.60
CA CYS A 6 32.57 -59.44 15.62
C CYS A 6 33.23 -58.29 16.41
N MET A 7 34.54 -58.38 16.70
CA MET A 7 35.27 -57.31 17.37
C MET A 7 35.46 -56.06 16.50
N ALA A 8 35.65 -56.23 15.21
CA ALA A 8 35.75 -55.10 14.29
C ALA A 8 34.40 -54.37 14.10
N ALA A 9 33.27 -55.10 14.14
CA ALA A 9 31.93 -54.51 14.07
C ALA A 9 31.55 -53.73 15.35
N VAL A 10 31.98 -54.19 16.50
CA VAL A 10 31.73 -53.47 17.77
C VAL A 10 32.61 -52.22 17.90
N ILE A 11 33.82 -52.21 17.39
CA ILE A 11 34.67 -51.01 17.37
C ILE A 11 34.19 -50.01 16.34
N ALA A 12 33.66 -50.43 15.18
CA ALA A 12 33.06 -49.56 14.19
C ALA A 12 31.72 -48.94 14.69
N ALA A 13 30.92 -49.69 15.45
CA ALA A 13 29.68 -49.18 16.07
C ALA A 13 29.95 -48.19 17.22
N SER A 14 31.06 -48.36 17.96
CA SER A 14 31.42 -47.40 19.01
C SER A 14 32.06 -46.11 18.48
N LEU A 15 32.54 -46.08 17.25
CA LEU A 15 33.04 -44.86 16.60
C LEU A 15 31.92 -44.03 15.95
N TYR A 16 30.72 -44.62 15.74
CA TYR A 16 29.54 -43.92 15.26
C TYR A 16 28.63 -43.41 16.42
N ALA A 17 28.88 -43.87 17.65
CA ALA A 17 28.12 -43.42 18.78
C ALA A 17 28.78 -42.17 19.40
N GLY A 18 28.38 -41.01 18.90
CA GLY A 18 28.47 -39.78 19.69
C GLY A 18 29.52 -38.77 19.27
N THR A 19 29.38 -38.16 18.13
CA THR A 19 29.66 -36.73 18.10
C THR A 19 28.36 -35.98 18.46
N THR A 20 27.88 -36.16 19.66
CA THR A 20 27.10 -35.10 20.31
C THR A 20 28.05 -33.93 20.44
N PHE A 21 28.05 -33.02 19.46
CA PHE A 21 28.68 -31.72 19.64
C PHE A 21 28.01 -31.10 20.88
N ALA A 22 28.72 -31.11 22.00
CA ALA A 22 28.29 -30.36 23.16
C ALA A 22 28.08 -28.92 22.68
N GLN A 23 26.85 -28.46 22.70
CA GLN A 23 26.56 -27.08 22.28
C GLN A 23 27.46 -26.14 23.08
N PRO A 24 28.19 -25.21 22.47
CA PRO A 24 28.99 -24.25 23.18
C PRO A 24 28.16 -23.63 24.31
N ALA A 25 28.74 -23.44 25.48
CA ALA A 25 28.03 -22.90 26.67
C ALA A 25 27.27 -21.59 26.35
N ALA A 26 27.82 -20.78 25.45
CA ALA A 26 27.16 -19.57 24.95
C ALA A 26 25.84 -19.86 24.20
N VAL A 27 25.82 -20.89 23.34
CA VAL A 27 24.60 -21.28 22.59
C VAL A 27 23.52 -21.77 23.55
N LYS A 28 23.90 -22.60 24.53
CA LYS A 28 22.98 -23.07 25.57
C LYS A 28 22.38 -21.90 26.36
N LYS A 29 23.20 -20.93 26.75
CA LYS A 29 22.75 -19.74 27.46
C LYS A 29 21.81 -18.87 26.58
N ILE A 30 22.07 -18.73 25.27
CA ILE A 30 21.20 -17.99 24.37
C ILE A 30 19.84 -18.67 24.29
N ILE A 31 19.79 -19.99 24.11
CA ILE A 31 18.54 -20.75 24.07
C ILE A 31 17.77 -20.60 25.40
N GLU A 32 18.44 -20.76 26.52
CA GLU A 32 17.83 -20.63 27.85
C GLU A 32 17.24 -19.22 28.05
N THR A 33 18.02 -18.18 27.76
CA THR A 33 17.54 -16.79 27.84
C THR A 33 16.35 -16.56 26.90
N GLY A 34 16.40 -17.08 25.67
CA GLY A 34 15.28 -16.96 24.71
C GLY A 34 13.99 -17.66 25.18
N GLN A 35 14.11 -18.69 26.02
CA GLN A 35 12.98 -19.41 26.61
C GLN A 35 12.45 -18.79 27.90
N THR A 36 13.33 -18.19 28.72
CA THR A 36 12.98 -17.72 30.06
C THR A 36 12.84 -16.21 30.21
N ASP A 37 13.57 -15.42 29.42
CA ASP A 37 13.53 -13.94 29.43
C ASP A 37 13.40 -13.39 28.02
N ASN A 38 12.39 -13.87 27.28
CA ASN A 38 12.12 -13.42 25.94
C ASN A 38 11.33 -12.10 25.96
N ARG A 39 11.95 -11.02 25.48
CA ARG A 39 11.36 -9.68 25.43
C ARG A 39 10.89 -9.25 24.05
N VAL A 40 10.90 -10.15 23.08
CA VAL A 40 10.53 -9.82 21.68
C VAL A 40 9.13 -9.22 21.58
N MET A 41 8.15 -9.83 22.27
CA MET A 41 6.77 -9.33 22.27
C MET A 41 6.63 -7.97 22.98
N HIS A 42 7.39 -7.73 24.03
CA HIS A 42 7.42 -6.42 24.69
C HIS A 42 8.01 -5.34 23.78
N GLN A 43 9.07 -5.65 23.06
CA GLN A 43 9.67 -4.71 22.11
C GLN A 43 8.76 -4.48 20.89
N LEU A 44 8.10 -5.54 20.41
CA LEU A 44 7.09 -5.41 19.35
C LEU A 44 5.94 -4.51 19.80
N ASP A 45 5.44 -4.67 21.02
CA ASP A 45 4.40 -3.81 21.58
C ASP A 45 4.81 -2.33 21.58
N ILE A 46 6.04 -2.03 22.03
CA ILE A 46 6.56 -0.67 22.00
C ILE A 46 6.61 -0.12 20.56
N LEU A 47 7.15 -0.92 19.62
CA LEU A 47 7.29 -0.49 18.23
C LEU A 47 5.93 -0.29 17.54
N THR A 48 4.95 -1.14 17.82
CA THR A 48 3.66 -1.11 17.14
C THR A 48 2.66 -0.16 17.80
N ASN A 49 2.61 -0.14 19.13
CA ASN A 49 1.58 0.58 19.87
C ASN A 49 2.02 1.94 20.40
N ARG A 50 3.33 2.17 20.61
CA ARG A 50 3.83 3.47 21.08
C ARG A 50 4.35 4.33 19.95
N PHE A 51 5.14 3.76 19.03
CA PHE A 51 5.65 4.50 17.87
C PHE A 51 4.68 4.44 16.69
N GLY A 52 3.92 3.35 16.55
CA GLY A 52 2.95 3.18 15.48
C GLY A 52 3.57 2.95 14.10
N GLY A 53 2.92 3.47 13.07
CA GLY A 53 3.39 3.38 11.69
C GLY A 53 4.67 4.18 11.49
N ARG A 54 5.73 3.53 11.05
CA ARG A 54 7.09 4.09 10.90
C ARG A 54 7.46 4.15 9.43
N VAL A 55 6.81 5.04 8.70
CA VAL A 55 7.19 5.28 7.31
C VAL A 55 8.49 6.09 7.27
N ILE A 56 9.31 5.87 6.27
CA ILE A 56 10.60 6.58 6.10
C ILE A 56 10.33 8.09 6.02
N GLY A 57 11.14 8.90 6.71
CA GLY A 57 10.94 10.35 6.76
C GLY A 57 9.81 10.81 7.68
N SER A 58 9.39 9.96 8.64
CA SER A 58 8.44 10.35 9.69
C SER A 58 9.13 10.45 11.05
N ASP A 59 8.60 11.31 11.92
CA ASP A 59 9.03 11.42 13.31
C ASP A 59 8.93 10.08 14.06
N ALA A 60 7.93 9.27 13.73
CA ALA A 60 7.76 7.93 14.31
C ALA A 60 8.92 7.00 13.94
N TYR A 61 9.44 7.11 12.71
CA TYR A 61 10.61 6.35 12.27
C TYR A 61 11.87 6.77 13.04
N GLU A 62 12.15 8.08 13.11
CA GLU A 62 13.31 8.61 13.80
C GLU A 62 13.28 8.28 15.29
N ASN A 63 12.17 8.54 15.96
CA ASN A 63 11.98 8.22 17.37
C ASN A 63 12.17 6.72 17.67
N ALA A 64 11.70 5.84 16.78
CA ALA A 64 11.89 4.40 16.94
C ALA A 64 13.36 3.99 16.72
N ALA A 65 14.04 4.59 15.74
CA ALA A 65 15.47 4.34 15.49
C ALA A 65 16.33 4.77 16.69
N GLU A 66 16.09 5.94 17.25
CA GLU A 66 16.77 6.42 18.46
C GLU A 66 16.47 5.54 19.68
N TRP A 67 15.21 5.12 19.85
CA TRP A 67 14.84 4.20 20.92
C TRP A 67 15.60 2.88 20.77
N MET A 68 15.65 2.30 19.59
CA MET A 68 16.37 1.06 19.31
C MET A 68 17.87 1.22 19.58
N MET A 69 18.47 2.34 19.20
CA MET A 69 19.86 2.66 19.51
C MET A 69 20.09 2.68 21.03
N ARG A 70 19.20 3.30 21.80
CA ARG A 70 19.29 3.31 23.28
C ARG A 70 19.19 1.91 23.88
N GLU A 71 18.29 1.06 23.38
CA GLU A 71 18.15 -0.32 23.84
C GLU A 71 19.41 -1.15 23.56
N HIS A 72 19.99 -1.04 22.36
CA HIS A 72 21.24 -1.74 22.03
C HIS A 72 22.40 -1.31 22.95
N LYS A 73 22.52 -0.01 23.22
CA LYS A 73 23.52 0.50 24.18
C LYS A 73 23.31 -0.06 25.59
N ARG A 74 22.07 -0.22 26.04
CA ARG A 74 21.74 -0.86 27.32
C ARG A 74 22.18 -2.32 27.39
N TRP A 75 22.20 -2.99 26.26
CA TRP A 75 22.69 -4.38 26.13
C TRP A 75 24.21 -4.46 25.99
N GLY A 76 24.91 -3.33 26.04
CA GLY A 76 26.37 -3.27 25.88
C GLY A 76 26.84 -3.39 24.43
N ILE A 77 25.94 -3.20 23.46
CA ILE A 77 26.26 -3.23 22.03
C ILE A 77 26.66 -1.81 21.60
N ASP A 78 27.85 -1.70 20.99
CA ASP A 78 28.26 -0.46 20.34
C ASP A 78 27.44 -0.25 19.07
N VAL A 79 26.73 0.86 19.03
CA VAL A 79 25.77 1.17 17.96
C VAL A 79 25.69 2.66 17.73
N ARG A 80 25.57 3.03 16.46
CA ARG A 80 25.34 4.41 15.98
C ARG A 80 24.26 4.42 14.92
N LEU A 81 23.62 5.56 14.75
CA LEU A 81 22.81 5.85 13.58
C LEU A 81 23.71 6.33 12.45
N GLU A 82 23.46 5.88 11.25
CA GLU A 82 24.12 6.34 10.03
C GLU A 82 23.06 6.94 9.11
N GLU A 83 23.40 8.05 8.50
CA GLU A 83 22.57 8.66 7.46
C GLU A 83 22.56 7.74 6.24
N ALA A 84 21.36 7.29 5.84
CA ALA A 84 21.18 6.40 4.69
C ALA A 84 20.86 7.18 3.41
N GLY A 85 20.46 8.44 3.54
CA GLY A 85 20.11 9.32 2.44
C GLY A 85 19.05 10.34 2.84
N GLU A 86 18.70 11.21 1.90
CA GLU A 86 17.71 12.27 2.05
C GLU A 86 16.51 11.97 1.17
N LEU A 87 15.30 12.15 1.72
CA LEU A 87 14.06 12.09 0.96
C LEU A 87 13.57 13.50 0.66
N PRO A 88 13.01 13.76 -0.53
CA PRO A 88 12.50 15.10 -0.88
C PRO A 88 11.27 15.49 -0.06
N VAL A 89 10.58 14.52 0.54
CA VAL A 89 9.42 14.74 1.41
C VAL A 89 9.44 13.80 2.61
N GLY A 90 9.00 14.30 3.75
CA GLY A 90 8.63 13.51 4.92
C GLY A 90 7.13 13.28 4.97
N PHE A 91 6.67 12.38 5.85
CA PHE A 91 5.26 12.13 6.06
C PHE A 91 4.94 11.90 7.53
N ASN A 92 4.18 12.84 8.11
CA ASN A 92 3.58 12.69 9.43
C ASN A 92 2.06 12.79 9.28
N ARG A 93 1.34 11.74 9.71
CA ARG A 93 -0.11 11.75 9.66
C ARG A 93 -0.66 12.63 10.76
N GLY A 94 -1.32 13.72 10.36
CA GLY A 94 -2.03 14.60 11.26
C GLY A 94 -3.42 14.06 11.65
N PRO A 95 -4.19 14.80 12.45
CA PRO A 95 -5.58 14.50 12.71
C PRO A 95 -6.41 14.67 11.44
N TRP A 96 -7.36 13.76 11.22
CA TRP A 96 -8.28 13.83 10.09
C TRP A 96 -9.71 13.52 10.54
N PHE A 97 -10.65 14.12 9.84
CA PHE A 97 -12.06 13.77 9.96
C PHE A 97 -12.77 14.05 8.64
N GLY A 98 -13.88 13.39 8.42
CA GLY A 98 -14.74 13.62 7.26
C GLY A 98 -16.21 13.44 7.63
N ARG A 99 -17.07 14.24 7.00
CA ARG A 99 -18.50 14.17 7.20
C ARG A 99 -19.22 14.36 5.88
N LEU A 100 -20.09 13.42 5.57
CA LEU A 100 -21.05 13.55 4.48
C LEU A 100 -22.24 14.39 4.98
N ILE A 101 -22.53 15.46 4.27
CA ILE A 101 -23.67 16.33 4.56
C ILE A 101 -24.62 16.24 3.37
N GLY A 102 -25.77 15.66 3.57
CA GLY A 102 -26.79 15.52 2.53
C GLY A 102 -28.07 14.92 3.07
N GLY A 103 -29.22 15.33 2.52
CA GLY A 103 -30.52 14.95 3.07
C GLY A 103 -30.75 15.45 4.49
N ASP A 104 -31.55 14.72 5.25
CA ASP A 104 -31.95 15.09 6.60
C ASP A 104 -30.91 14.73 7.69
N GLN A 105 -29.86 14.02 7.34
CA GLN A 105 -28.83 13.54 8.29
C GLN A 105 -27.42 13.76 7.77
N ALA A 106 -26.54 14.18 8.70
CA ALA A 106 -25.10 14.17 8.46
C ALA A 106 -24.51 12.84 8.95
N MET A 107 -23.58 12.25 8.20
CA MET A 107 -22.91 11.01 8.55
C MET A 107 -21.40 11.24 8.68
N ASP A 108 -20.84 10.87 9.83
CA ASP A 108 -19.40 10.87 10.01
C ASP A 108 -18.77 9.70 9.25
N LEU A 109 -17.69 9.98 8.55
CA LEU A 109 -16.97 8.98 7.77
C LEU A 109 -15.85 8.37 8.60
N HIS A 110 -15.75 7.05 8.58
CA HIS A 110 -14.63 6.31 9.12
C HIS A 110 -13.71 5.91 7.97
N PHE A 111 -12.53 6.49 7.92
CA PHE A 111 -11.59 6.30 6.82
C PHE A 111 -10.13 6.39 7.28
N VAL A 112 -9.23 6.04 6.41
CA VAL A 112 -7.79 6.22 6.55
C VAL A 112 -7.24 6.83 5.27
N THR A 113 -6.14 7.55 5.39
CA THR A 113 -5.42 8.09 4.24
C THR A 113 -4.17 7.26 4.00
N PRO A 114 -3.81 6.95 2.76
CA PRO A 114 -2.52 6.33 2.44
C PRO A 114 -1.35 7.20 2.89
N SER A 115 -0.18 6.60 3.13
CA SER A 115 1.03 7.36 3.43
C SER A 115 1.51 8.11 2.18
N TYR A 116 2.16 9.24 2.41
CA TYR A 116 2.68 10.15 1.38
C TYR A 116 1.61 10.76 0.46
N THR A 117 0.35 10.75 0.88
CA THR A 117 -0.68 11.55 0.23
C THR A 117 -0.67 12.97 0.78
N SER A 118 -1.02 13.93 -0.05
CA SER A 118 -1.15 15.31 0.42
C SER A 118 -2.36 15.49 1.33
N GLY A 119 -2.22 16.33 2.33
CA GLY A 119 -3.36 16.77 3.15
C GLY A 119 -4.14 17.90 2.50
N THR A 120 -5.31 18.19 3.05
CA THR A 120 -6.07 19.37 2.67
C THR A 120 -5.46 20.65 3.28
N LYS A 121 -5.65 21.78 2.61
CA LYS A 121 -5.30 23.11 3.17
C LYS A 121 -6.40 23.56 4.15
N GLY A 122 -6.39 22.98 5.35
CA GLY A 122 -7.44 23.19 6.34
C GLY A 122 -8.73 22.47 5.97
N LEU A 123 -9.84 22.86 6.61
CA LEU A 123 -11.16 22.29 6.35
C LEU A 123 -11.62 22.61 4.93
N GLN A 124 -11.88 21.56 4.15
CA GLN A 124 -12.43 21.68 2.80
C GLN A 124 -13.86 21.15 2.77
N ARG A 125 -14.74 21.88 2.09
CA ARG A 125 -16.11 21.48 1.82
C ARG A 125 -16.36 21.55 0.32
N GLY A 126 -16.81 20.44 -0.24
CA GLY A 126 -17.11 20.33 -1.66
C GLY A 126 -18.26 19.37 -1.91
N HIS A 127 -18.82 19.45 -3.09
CA HIS A 127 -19.78 18.45 -3.56
C HIS A 127 -19.06 17.17 -3.97
N VAL A 128 -19.79 16.08 -4.06
CA VAL A 128 -19.26 14.77 -4.45
C VAL A 128 -19.69 14.45 -5.87
N LEU A 129 -18.73 14.02 -6.68
CA LEU A 129 -18.93 13.52 -8.03
C LEU A 129 -18.48 12.06 -8.10
N ILE A 130 -19.12 11.27 -8.95
CA ILE A 130 -18.63 9.93 -9.31
C ILE A 130 -17.62 10.10 -10.43
N GLU A 131 -16.53 9.34 -10.38
CA GLU A 131 -15.49 9.39 -11.41
C GLU A 131 -16.03 9.11 -12.82
N PRO A 132 -15.51 9.78 -13.87
CA PRO A 132 -15.85 9.48 -15.24
C PRO A 132 -15.23 8.14 -15.69
N ARG A 133 -15.97 7.40 -16.49
CA ARG A 133 -15.51 6.12 -17.07
C ARG A 133 -15.05 6.27 -18.52
N THR A 134 -15.52 7.32 -19.20
CA THR A 134 -15.19 7.61 -20.60
C THR A 134 -14.71 9.03 -20.76
N GLN A 135 -14.02 9.32 -21.87
CA GLN A 135 -13.60 10.69 -22.20
C GLN A 135 -14.79 11.63 -22.32
N GLU A 136 -15.88 11.16 -22.90
CA GLU A 136 -17.11 11.96 -23.08
C GLU A 136 -17.72 12.33 -21.71
N GLU A 137 -17.71 11.41 -20.75
CA GLU A 137 -18.17 11.70 -19.37
C GLU A 137 -17.27 12.72 -18.68
N LEU A 138 -15.94 12.57 -18.82
CA LEU A 138 -14.98 13.54 -18.30
C LEU A 138 -15.24 14.93 -18.88
N ASP A 139 -15.39 15.04 -20.19
CA ASP A 139 -15.58 16.32 -20.88
C ASP A 139 -16.89 17.00 -20.43
N ARG A 140 -17.95 16.23 -20.23
CA ARG A 140 -19.23 16.73 -19.70
C ARG A 140 -19.13 17.25 -18.27
N MET A 141 -18.37 16.60 -17.41
CA MET A 141 -18.31 16.95 -15.98
C MET A 141 -17.11 17.82 -15.61
N LYS A 142 -16.17 18.05 -16.51
CA LYS A 142 -14.90 18.75 -16.24
C LYS A 142 -15.09 20.10 -15.53
N HIS A 143 -16.11 20.85 -15.90
CA HIS A 143 -16.43 22.14 -15.29
C HIS A 143 -16.92 22.06 -13.84
N GLN A 144 -17.34 20.87 -13.38
CA GLN A 144 -17.81 20.61 -12.01
C GLN A 144 -16.70 20.08 -11.11
N LEU A 145 -15.55 19.66 -11.66
CA LEU A 145 -14.46 19.04 -10.89
C LEU A 145 -13.79 20.01 -9.91
N LYS A 146 -13.76 21.29 -10.25
CA LYS A 146 -13.14 22.30 -9.35
C LYS A 146 -13.86 22.35 -8.01
N GLY A 147 -13.14 22.01 -6.96
CA GLY A 147 -13.68 22.00 -5.60
C GLY A 147 -14.58 20.80 -5.29
N ALA A 148 -14.53 19.75 -6.10
CA ALA A 148 -15.26 18.51 -5.88
C ALA A 148 -14.40 17.44 -5.18
N TRP A 149 -15.05 16.61 -4.38
CA TRP A 149 -14.55 15.30 -3.97
C TRP A 149 -14.99 14.27 -5.00
N VAL A 150 -14.08 13.42 -5.45
CA VAL A 150 -14.39 12.41 -6.47
C VAL A 150 -14.48 11.04 -5.84
N LEU A 151 -15.64 10.41 -5.92
CA LEU A 151 -15.86 9.05 -5.51
C LEU A 151 -15.38 8.11 -6.60
N ILE A 152 -14.33 7.35 -6.31
CA ILE A 152 -13.79 6.34 -7.20
C ILE A 152 -14.68 5.10 -7.13
N SER A 153 -15.16 4.64 -8.26
CA SER A 153 -16.02 3.48 -8.36
C SER A 153 -15.25 2.18 -8.19
N GLY A 154 -15.92 1.19 -7.59
CA GLY A 154 -15.34 -0.12 -7.32
C GLY A 154 -14.56 -0.19 -6.02
N GLU A 155 -14.10 -1.39 -5.71
CA GLU A 155 -13.31 -1.66 -4.51
C GLU A 155 -11.85 -1.25 -4.72
N ASN A 156 -11.24 -0.70 -3.69
CA ASN A 156 -9.79 -0.51 -3.68
C ASN A 156 -9.10 -1.87 -3.61
N VAL A 157 -8.67 -2.35 -4.77
CA VAL A 157 -7.92 -3.61 -4.92
C VAL A 157 -6.40 -3.40 -4.88
N GLY A 158 -5.95 -2.24 -4.42
CA GLY A 158 -4.53 -1.89 -4.33
C GLY A 158 -3.98 -1.25 -5.60
N TRP A 159 -4.83 -0.78 -6.50
CA TRP A 159 -4.38 0.06 -7.60
C TRP A 159 -4.05 1.45 -7.09
N PRO A 160 -2.87 1.98 -7.41
CA PRO A 160 -2.53 3.34 -7.03
C PRO A 160 -3.38 4.31 -7.82
N VAL A 161 -4.18 5.10 -7.13
CA VAL A 161 -4.74 6.34 -7.67
C VAL A 161 -3.66 7.40 -7.49
N ASP A 162 -2.65 7.35 -8.33
CA ASP A 162 -1.46 8.17 -8.21
C ASP A 162 -0.88 8.57 -9.58
N ARG A 163 0.17 9.38 -9.56
CA ARG A 163 0.92 9.83 -10.73
C ARG A 163 2.19 9.01 -10.99
N SER A 164 2.30 7.80 -10.44
CA SER A 164 3.45 6.96 -10.74
C SER A 164 3.56 6.68 -12.24
N ALA A 165 4.78 6.54 -12.74
CA ALA A 165 5.02 6.21 -14.15
C ALA A 165 4.33 4.90 -14.55
N LYS A 166 4.22 3.95 -13.63
CA LYS A 166 3.51 2.70 -13.84
C LYS A 166 2.00 2.92 -13.91
N GLY A 167 1.43 3.71 -13.00
CA GLY A 167 0.02 4.09 -13.00
C GLY A 167 -0.34 4.84 -14.28
N ASP A 168 0.48 5.81 -14.70
CA ASP A 168 0.28 6.56 -15.95
C ASP A 168 0.34 5.66 -17.18
N SER A 169 1.33 4.77 -17.27
CA SER A 169 1.46 3.81 -18.37
C SER A 169 0.25 2.88 -18.46
N LEU A 170 -0.23 2.39 -17.31
CA LEU A 170 -1.38 1.50 -17.27
C LEU A 170 -2.67 2.23 -17.66
N ARG A 171 -2.89 3.45 -17.16
CA ARG A 171 -4.03 4.28 -17.58
C ARG A 171 -4.00 4.57 -19.07
N ALA A 172 -2.82 4.91 -19.61
CA ALA A 172 -2.67 5.16 -21.05
C ALA A 172 -2.99 3.91 -21.88
N ALA A 173 -2.53 2.73 -21.47
CA ALA A 173 -2.80 1.47 -22.14
C ALA A 173 -4.32 1.14 -22.14
N ILE A 174 -4.98 1.28 -20.99
CA ILE A 174 -6.42 1.02 -20.86
C ILE A 174 -7.23 2.04 -21.66
N LYS A 175 -6.86 3.33 -21.66
CA LYS A 175 -7.50 4.35 -22.50
C LYS A 175 -7.42 3.99 -23.99
N ALA A 176 -6.24 3.56 -24.44
CA ALA A 176 -6.05 3.15 -25.84
C ALA A 176 -6.91 1.92 -26.20
N GLU A 177 -6.96 0.93 -25.31
CA GLU A 177 -7.82 -0.26 -25.48
C GLU A 177 -9.30 0.13 -25.51
N ASN A 178 -9.75 1.01 -24.63
CA ASN A 178 -11.13 1.48 -24.57
C ASN A 178 -11.53 2.23 -25.86
N ILE A 179 -10.67 3.08 -26.40
CA ILE A 179 -10.91 3.75 -27.69
C ILE A 179 -11.15 2.73 -28.80
N GLU A 180 -10.37 1.65 -28.83
CA GLU A 180 -10.55 0.61 -29.82
C GLU A 180 -11.86 -0.19 -29.61
N ILE A 181 -12.22 -0.47 -28.36
CA ILE A 181 -13.50 -1.10 -28.02
C ILE A 181 -14.67 -0.20 -28.41
N GLU A 182 -14.59 1.11 -28.18
CA GLU A 182 -15.63 2.08 -28.58
C GLU A 182 -15.83 2.09 -30.08
N LYS A 183 -14.77 2.10 -30.90
CA LYS A 183 -14.85 1.99 -32.35
C LYS A 183 -15.55 0.70 -32.82
N GLN A 184 -15.19 -0.42 -32.18
CA GLN A 184 -15.81 -1.71 -32.48
C GLN A 184 -17.28 -1.72 -32.08
N ASN A 185 -17.64 -1.14 -30.97
CA ASN A 185 -19.01 -1.01 -30.50
C ASN A 185 -19.84 -0.09 -31.43
N ALA A 186 -19.25 1.00 -31.90
CA ALA A 186 -19.91 1.87 -32.89
C ALA A 186 -20.24 1.11 -34.18
N ALA A 187 -19.30 0.32 -34.70
CA ALA A 187 -19.52 -0.51 -35.88
C ALA A 187 -20.60 -1.58 -35.63
N LEU A 188 -20.59 -2.25 -34.48
CA LEU A 188 -21.62 -3.21 -34.10
C LEU A 188 -23.00 -2.56 -33.96
N MET A 189 -23.05 -1.35 -33.42
CA MET A 189 -24.30 -0.59 -33.29
C MET A 189 -24.87 -0.25 -34.65
N GLU A 190 -24.04 0.20 -35.58
CA GLU A 190 -24.45 0.47 -36.97
C GLU A 190 -24.94 -0.80 -37.70
N GLU A 191 -24.25 -1.93 -37.51
CA GLU A 191 -24.65 -3.22 -38.04
C GLU A 191 -25.99 -3.69 -37.45
N ASN A 192 -26.16 -3.60 -36.15
CA ASN A 192 -27.41 -3.92 -35.48
C ASN A 192 -28.58 -3.09 -36.02
N TRP A 193 -28.33 -1.79 -36.25
CA TRP A 193 -29.34 -0.90 -36.76
C TRP A 193 -29.68 -1.19 -38.24
N SER A 194 -28.64 -1.32 -39.07
CA SER A 194 -28.84 -1.44 -40.54
C SER A 194 -29.34 -2.82 -40.95
N LYS A 195 -28.91 -3.89 -40.26
CA LYS A 195 -29.22 -5.28 -40.60
C LYS A 195 -30.22 -5.95 -39.65
N GLY A 196 -30.68 -5.25 -38.60
CA GLY A 196 -31.57 -5.81 -37.58
C GLY A 196 -30.96 -6.92 -36.75
N THR A 197 -29.63 -6.98 -36.68
CA THR A 197 -28.89 -7.96 -35.82
C THR A 197 -28.92 -7.52 -34.35
N LYS A 198 -28.53 -8.40 -33.44
CA LYS A 198 -28.51 -8.14 -32.00
C LYS A 198 -27.15 -8.54 -31.39
N HIS A 199 -26.07 -8.07 -31.99
CA HIS A 199 -24.73 -8.29 -31.43
C HIS A 199 -24.58 -7.55 -30.12
N ALA A 200 -24.04 -8.25 -29.09
CA ALA A 200 -23.76 -7.64 -27.81
C ALA A 200 -22.56 -6.68 -27.91
N MET A 201 -22.68 -5.53 -27.24
CA MET A 201 -21.56 -4.59 -27.12
C MET A 201 -20.46 -5.17 -26.24
N LYS A 202 -19.22 -4.89 -26.57
CA LYS A 202 -18.07 -5.24 -25.74
C LYS A 202 -18.00 -4.30 -24.53
N PRO A 203 -17.78 -4.82 -23.31
CA PRO A 203 -17.60 -3.96 -22.15
C PRO A 203 -16.29 -3.19 -22.24
N LEU A 204 -16.30 -1.93 -21.79
CA LEU A 204 -15.07 -1.16 -21.61
C LEU A 204 -14.25 -1.75 -20.46
N ARG A 205 -12.94 -1.59 -20.56
CA ARG A 205 -12.03 -1.93 -19.47
C ARG A 205 -12.21 -0.91 -18.36
N GLU A 206 -12.49 -1.40 -17.16
CA GLU A 206 -12.61 -0.55 -15.98
C GLU A 206 -11.28 -0.47 -15.24
N MET A 207 -10.93 0.74 -14.83
CA MET A 207 -9.79 1.02 -13.94
C MET A 207 -10.15 2.18 -13.03
N PRO A 208 -10.13 1.98 -11.71
CA PRO A 208 -10.34 3.08 -10.79
C PRO A 208 -9.34 4.21 -11.04
N GLY A 209 -9.82 5.45 -11.05
CA GLY A 209 -8.97 6.62 -11.29
C GLY A 209 -8.41 6.70 -12.72
N LEU A 210 -9.10 6.16 -13.72
CA LEU A 210 -8.64 6.19 -15.12
C LEU A 210 -8.26 7.59 -15.60
N PHE A 211 -8.98 8.62 -15.15
CA PHE A 211 -8.74 10.02 -15.46
C PHE A 211 -8.19 10.81 -14.27
N TYR A 212 -7.43 10.14 -13.40
CA TYR A 212 -6.89 10.73 -12.17
C TYR A 212 -6.17 12.06 -12.42
N LYS A 213 -5.23 12.07 -13.37
CA LYS A 213 -4.44 13.25 -13.70
C LYS A 213 -5.29 14.42 -14.18
N GLU A 214 -6.21 14.13 -15.09
CA GLU A 214 -7.11 15.12 -15.66
C GLU A 214 -8.05 15.70 -14.60
N MET A 215 -8.49 14.88 -13.64
CA MET A 215 -9.32 15.33 -12.53
C MET A 215 -8.54 16.20 -11.53
N CYS A 216 -7.28 15.85 -11.24
CA CYS A 216 -6.37 16.68 -10.46
C CYS A 216 -6.15 18.04 -11.12
N GLU A 217 -5.82 18.06 -12.42
CA GLU A 217 -5.60 19.27 -13.20
C GLU A 217 -6.86 20.15 -13.28
N ALA A 218 -8.04 19.53 -13.27
CA ALA A 218 -9.32 20.26 -13.25
C ALA A 218 -9.68 20.81 -11.85
N GLY A 219 -8.87 20.53 -10.81
CA GLY A 219 -9.01 21.10 -9.48
C GLY A 219 -9.88 20.31 -8.52
N ALA A 220 -9.94 18.99 -8.64
CA ALA A 220 -10.54 18.12 -7.64
C ALA A 220 -9.85 18.29 -6.28
N LEU A 221 -10.62 18.27 -5.20
CA LEU A 221 -10.10 18.38 -3.82
C LEU A 221 -9.42 17.09 -3.37
N GLY A 222 -9.91 15.95 -3.83
CA GLY A 222 -9.39 14.64 -3.48
C GLY A 222 -10.28 13.52 -3.97
N PHE A 223 -9.83 12.29 -3.68
CA PHE A 223 -10.48 11.06 -4.10
C PHE A 223 -10.93 10.26 -2.89
N ILE A 224 -12.09 9.65 -3.00
CA ILE A 224 -12.68 8.79 -1.97
C ILE A 224 -12.86 7.41 -2.59
N GLN A 225 -12.24 6.41 -1.98
CA GLN A 225 -12.37 5.02 -2.41
C GLN A 225 -13.09 4.19 -1.35
N SER A 226 -14.00 3.35 -1.80
CA SER A 226 -14.68 2.41 -0.93
C SER A 226 -13.79 1.21 -0.63
N ALA A 227 -13.82 0.72 0.61
CA ALA A 227 -13.18 -0.54 0.98
C ALA A 227 -14.21 -1.68 0.92
N PRO A 228 -13.81 -2.93 0.59
CA PRO A 228 -14.72 -4.09 0.56
C PRO A 228 -15.17 -4.53 1.95
N VAL A 229 -14.50 -4.05 2.99
CA VAL A 229 -14.80 -4.35 4.39
C VAL A 229 -14.73 -3.06 5.22
N PRO A 230 -15.45 -2.96 6.35
CA PRO A 230 -15.49 -1.76 7.18
C PRO A 230 -14.13 -1.29 7.71
N LEU A 231 -13.21 -2.21 7.93
CA LEU A 231 -11.83 -1.93 8.33
C LEU A 231 -10.89 -2.74 7.45
N ARG A 232 -10.01 -2.06 6.76
CA ARG A 232 -8.97 -2.67 5.94
C ARG A 232 -7.62 -2.07 6.28
N ALA A 233 -6.61 -2.92 6.44
CA ALA A 233 -5.23 -2.48 6.43
C ALA A 233 -4.89 -2.06 5.00
N LEU A 234 -4.61 -0.78 4.80
CA LEU A 234 -4.07 -0.28 3.55
C LEU A 234 -2.57 -0.52 3.55
N TYR A 235 -2.10 -1.25 2.56
CA TYR A 235 -0.67 -1.42 2.32
C TYR A 235 -0.26 -0.42 1.24
N ASP A 236 0.59 0.52 1.61
CA ASP A 236 1.13 1.55 0.70
C ASP A 236 2.21 0.97 -0.26
N ARG A 237 2.15 -0.33 -0.53
CA ARG A 237 3.12 -1.02 -1.40
C ARG A 237 3.23 -0.41 -2.78
N ALA A 238 2.13 0.10 -3.29
CA ALA A 238 2.10 0.66 -4.62
C ALA A 238 2.98 1.91 -4.75
N LEU A 239 3.09 2.70 -3.68
CA LEU A 239 3.86 3.94 -3.69
C LEU A 239 5.35 3.72 -3.41
N LEU A 240 5.69 2.87 -2.44
CA LEU A 240 7.09 2.73 -1.99
C LEU A 240 7.85 1.57 -2.63
N ASN A 241 7.16 0.49 -2.99
CA ASN A 241 7.80 -0.71 -3.53
C ASN A 241 7.70 -0.82 -5.05
N ASP A 242 7.06 0.11 -5.71
CA ASP A 242 7.03 0.18 -7.16
C ASP A 242 8.30 0.90 -7.65
N PRO A 243 9.16 0.25 -8.46
CA PRO A 243 10.38 0.88 -8.97
C PRO A 243 10.10 2.08 -9.89
N HIS A 244 8.86 2.25 -10.34
CA HIS A 244 8.44 3.40 -11.16
C HIS A 244 7.86 4.54 -10.33
N THR A 245 7.61 4.34 -9.04
CA THR A 245 7.13 5.38 -8.15
C THR A 245 8.32 6.19 -7.65
N THR A 246 8.26 7.49 -7.84
CA THR A 246 9.19 8.46 -7.27
C THR A 246 8.43 9.45 -6.41
N PHE A 247 9.14 10.19 -5.54
CA PHE A 247 8.49 11.21 -4.73
C PHE A 247 7.91 12.36 -5.55
N ASP A 248 8.38 12.55 -6.78
CA ASP A 248 7.81 13.52 -7.72
C ASP A 248 6.45 13.09 -8.28
N ASN A 249 6.12 11.80 -8.16
CA ASN A 249 4.87 11.22 -8.63
C ASN A 249 3.82 11.02 -7.52
N LEU A 250 4.06 11.56 -6.34
CA LEU A 250 3.08 11.47 -5.24
C LEU A 250 1.79 12.20 -5.56
N PRO A 251 0.66 11.78 -4.95
CA PRO A 251 -0.63 12.43 -5.16
C PRO A 251 -0.58 13.93 -4.88
N GLU A 252 -1.12 14.72 -5.79
CA GLU A 252 -1.23 16.18 -5.64
C GLU A 252 -2.46 16.60 -4.82
N VAL A 253 -3.38 15.67 -4.62
CA VAL A 253 -4.62 15.88 -3.89
C VAL A 253 -4.83 14.82 -2.82
N CYS A 254 -5.74 15.08 -1.89
CA CYS A 254 -6.02 14.16 -0.79
C CYS A 254 -6.73 12.89 -1.29
N ASP A 255 -6.19 11.73 -0.94
CA ASP A 255 -6.83 10.42 -1.10
C ASP A 255 -7.38 9.93 0.24
N ILE A 256 -8.62 9.42 0.22
CA ILE A 256 -9.36 8.95 1.39
C ILE A 256 -9.91 7.55 1.14
#